data_fa2b4857f4787f435d8f9d34bfb5ffc1
#
_entry.id   fa2b4857f4787f435d8f9d34bfb5ffc1
#
_cell.length_a   1.000
_cell.length_b   1.000
_cell.length_c   1.000
_cell.angle_alpha   90.00
_cell.angle_beta   90.00
_cell.angle_gamma   90.00
#
_symmetry.space_group_name_H-M   'P 1'
#
loop_
_entity.id
_entity.type
_entity.pdbx_description
1 polymer ?
#
loop_
_entity_poly.entity_id
_entity_poly.type
_entity_poly.pdbx_seq_one_letter_code
_entity_poly.pdbx_strand_id
1 'polypeptide(L)'
;ALGEQPTSKGYPTSVISMIPNLIERTGAGSTNEGTITSFYTILADSDDTNDPVVDTARAILDGHIVLSRELAQLGIFPAIDLNQSLSRVMNSIVTEEHQNQSELVKKLYSIYQENKDLILMGGYAQGQNPEIDSALNNWNKICSHIKQHFKKKSSFEDSITSLKKIN
;
A
#
# COMPACT_ATOMS: atom_id res chain seq x y z
N ALA A 1 -8.68 34.99 -9.30
CA ALA A 1 -9.23 34.51 -8.02
C ALA A 1 -10.75 34.64 -8.10
N LEU A 2 -11.49 33.54 -8.20
CA LEU A 2 -12.95 33.51 -8.38
C LEU A 2 -13.72 33.71 -7.08
N GLY A 3 -13.11 34.21 -6.00
CA GLY A 3 -13.81 34.53 -4.74
C GLY A 3 -14.36 33.28 -3.99
N GLU A 4 -13.88 32.07 -4.33
CA GLU A 4 -14.28 30.86 -3.61
C GLU A 4 -13.70 30.85 -2.21
N GLN A 5 -14.51 30.41 -1.23
CA GLN A 5 -14.02 30.21 0.13
C GLN A 5 -13.07 29.00 0.16
N PRO A 6 -11.88 29.14 0.77
CA PRO A 6 -10.95 28.02 0.90
C PRO A 6 -11.49 26.97 1.88
N THR A 7 -11.22 25.70 1.60
CA THR A 7 -11.44 24.59 2.55
C THR A 7 -10.44 24.65 3.70
N SER A 8 -10.52 23.71 4.64
CA SER A 8 -9.68 23.64 5.85
C SER A 8 -8.17 23.72 5.61
N LYS A 9 -7.68 23.40 4.40
CA LYS A 9 -6.26 23.50 4.01
C LYS A 9 -5.98 24.52 2.90
N GLY A 10 -6.91 25.42 2.65
CA GLY A 10 -6.75 26.50 1.65
C GLY A 10 -7.02 26.07 0.20
N TYR A 11 -7.44 24.83 -0.04
CA TYR A 11 -7.86 24.40 -1.38
C TYR A 11 -9.24 25.02 -1.73
N PRO A 12 -9.41 25.56 -2.95
CA PRO A 12 -10.73 25.93 -3.43
C PRO A 12 -11.67 24.72 -3.50
N THR A 13 -12.95 24.92 -3.22
CA THR A 13 -13.96 23.84 -3.28
C THR A 13 -14.08 23.26 -4.68
N SER A 14 -13.90 24.09 -5.72
CA SER A 14 -13.86 23.66 -7.12
C SER A 14 -12.76 22.64 -7.40
N VAL A 15 -11.58 22.75 -6.79
CA VAL A 15 -10.48 21.80 -6.96
C VAL A 15 -10.86 20.43 -6.41
N ILE A 16 -11.45 20.39 -5.21
CA ILE A 16 -11.89 19.12 -4.60
C ILE A 16 -12.95 18.43 -5.48
N SER A 17 -13.90 19.20 -6.04
CA SER A 17 -14.94 18.66 -6.92
C SER A 17 -14.43 18.19 -8.30
N MET A 18 -13.27 18.66 -8.73
CA MET A 18 -12.65 18.22 -10.00
C MET A 18 -11.98 16.84 -9.88
N ILE A 19 -11.55 16.43 -8.68
CA ILE A 19 -10.84 15.16 -8.46
C ILE A 19 -11.69 13.96 -8.88
N PRO A 20 -12.96 13.81 -8.43
CA PRO A 20 -13.84 12.74 -8.89
C PRO A 20 -13.98 12.71 -10.41
N ASN A 21 -14.27 13.85 -11.02
CA ASN A 21 -14.43 13.96 -12.47
C ASN A 21 -13.19 13.54 -13.25
N LEU A 22 -12.00 13.81 -12.72
CA LEU A 22 -10.73 13.39 -13.34
C LEU A 22 -10.55 11.86 -13.24
N ILE A 23 -10.84 11.29 -12.09
CA ILE A 23 -10.65 9.84 -11.82
C ILE A 23 -11.67 9.03 -12.61
N GLU A 24 -12.94 9.45 -12.65
CA GLU A 24 -14.02 8.76 -13.34
C GLU A 24 -13.83 8.66 -14.88
N ARG A 25 -12.94 9.47 -15.43
CA ARG A 25 -12.60 9.41 -16.87
C ARG A 25 -11.70 8.24 -17.23
N THR A 26 -11.26 7.48 -16.25
CA THR A 26 -10.38 6.32 -16.42
C THR A 26 -11.09 5.04 -16.01
N GLY A 27 -10.58 3.90 -16.44
CA GLY A 27 -11.19 2.60 -16.17
C GLY A 27 -11.52 1.83 -17.44
N ALA A 28 -12.45 0.89 -17.30
CA ALA A 28 -12.92 0.08 -18.43
C ALA A 28 -14.03 0.81 -19.18
N GLY A 29 -13.93 0.86 -20.49
CA GLY A 29 -15.01 1.29 -21.36
C GLY A 29 -16.13 0.24 -21.50
N SER A 30 -17.08 0.49 -22.39
CA SER A 30 -18.12 -0.50 -22.71
C SER A 30 -17.54 -1.74 -23.43
N THR A 31 -18.33 -2.79 -23.61
CA THR A 31 -17.90 -4.14 -24.01
C THR A 31 -16.99 -4.23 -25.26
N ASN A 32 -16.96 -3.19 -26.10
CA ASN A 32 -16.13 -3.11 -27.31
C ASN A 32 -15.14 -1.95 -27.30
N GLU A 33 -15.01 -1.25 -26.17
CA GLU A 33 -14.10 -0.13 -26.00
C GLU A 33 -12.88 -0.54 -25.19
N GLY A 34 -11.78 0.19 -25.34
CA GLY A 34 -10.54 -0.09 -24.62
C GLY A 34 -10.62 0.26 -23.13
N THR A 35 -9.52 0.07 -22.45
CA THR A 35 -9.35 0.43 -21.03
C THR A 35 -8.29 1.50 -20.87
N ILE A 36 -8.46 2.37 -19.87
CA ILE A 36 -7.46 3.38 -19.47
C ILE A 36 -7.03 3.08 -18.04
N THR A 37 -5.76 2.69 -17.87
CA THR A 37 -5.15 2.57 -16.54
C THR A 37 -4.39 3.85 -16.22
N SER A 38 -4.71 4.48 -15.10
CA SER A 38 -4.07 5.72 -14.66
C SER A 38 -3.37 5.56 -13.32
N PHE A 39 -2.21 6.19 -13.22
CA PHE A 39 -1.47 6.34 -11.97
C PHE A 39 -1.44 7.80 -11.58
N TYR A 40 -2.06 8.13 -10.46
CA TYR A 40 -2.07 9.47 -9.90
C TYR A 40 -1.08 9.55 -8.75
N THR A 41 -0.25 10.58 -8.74
CA THR A 41 0.68 10.83 -7.65
C THR A 41 0.21 12.04 -6.86
N ILE A 42 0.04 11.86 -5.56
CA ILE A 42 -0.34 12.93 -4.62
C ILE A 42 0.79 13.10 -3.63
N LEU A 43 1.28 14.33 -3.50
CA LEU A 43 2.23 14.72 -2.47
C LEU A 43 1.46 15.35 -1.32
N ALA A 44 1.32 14.62 -0.21
CA ALA A 44 0.70 15.17 1.00
C ALA A 44 1.74 15.95 1.81
N ASP A 45 1.30 17.07 2.41
CA ASP A 45 2.13 17.81 3.37
C ASP A 45 2.23 17.02 4.66
N SER A 46 3.45 16.64 5.03
CA SER A 46 3.75 15.80 6.20
C SER A 46 2.99 14.46 6.13
N ASP A 47 3.15 13.59 7.09
CA ASP A 47 2.43 12.31 7.15
C ASP A 47 0.92 12.49 7.49
N ASP A 48 0.32 13.61 7.04
CA ASP A 48 -1.08 13.96 7.30
C ASP A 48 -2.03 13.15 6.41
N THR A 49 -2.54 12.10 6.98
CA THR A 49 -3.54 11.22 6.35
C THR A 49 -4.90 11.90 6.15
N ASN A 50 -5.14 13.07 6.76
CA ASN A 50 -6.41 13.80 6.73
C ASN A 50 -6.42 14.92 5.67
N ASP A 51 -5.54 14.87 4.67
CA ASP A 51 -5.58 15.82 3.56
C ASP A 51 -6.84 15.61 2.71
N PRO A 52 -7.69 16.64 2.49
CA PRO A 52 -8.95 16.51 1.75
C PRO A 52 -8.78 15.99 0.32
N VAL A 53 -7.63 16.28 -0.32
CA VAL A 53 -7.32 15.81 -1.67
C VAL A 53 -7.02 14.31 -1.63
N VAL A 54 -6.21 13.87 -0.64
CA VAL A 54 -5.90 12.46 -0.43
C VAL A 54 -7.14 11.66 -0.12
N ASP A 55 -7.98 12.13 0.81
CA ASP A 55 -9.22 11.44 1.21
C ASP A 55 -10.21 11.32 0.05
N THR A 56 -10.41 12.42 -0.69
CA THR A 56 -11.31 12.41 -1.85
C THR A 56 -10.83 11.43 -2.90
N ALA A 57 -9.54 11.42 -3.20
CA ALA A 57 -8.97 10.48 -4.17
C ALA A 57 -9.09 9.02 -3.69
N ARG A 58 -8.72 8.73 -2.43
CA ARG A 58 -8.82 7.38 -1.85
C ARG A 58 -10.24 6.82 -1.88
N ALA A 59 -11.24 7.66 -1.70
CA ALA A 59 -12.65 7.24 -1.71
C ALA A 59 -13.09 6.66 -3.07
N ILE A 60 -12.49 7.11 -4.17
CA ILE A 60 -12.95 6.83 -5.53
C ILE A 60 -12.03 5.83 -6.26
N LEU A 61 -10.72 5.86 -5.96
CA LEU A 61 -9.72 5.02 -6.62
C LEU A 61 -9.95 3.52 -6.35
N ASP A 62 -9.63 2.68 -7.32
CA ASP A 62 -9.62 1.21 -7.20
C ASP A 62 -8.54 0.68 -6.25
N GLY A 63 -7.63 1.51 -5.84
CA GLY A 63 -6.58 1.23 -4.87
C GLY A 63 -5.63 2.40 -4.69
N HIS A 64 -4.80 2.30 -3.67
CA HIS A 64 -3.76 3.30 -3.42
C HIS A 64 -2.51 2.63 -2.84
N ILE A 65 -1.37 3.21 -3.14
CA ILE A 65 -0.06 2.80 -2.63
C ILE A 65 0.47 3.94 -1.76
N VAL A 66 0.71 3.64 -0.49
CA VAL A 66 1.28 4.60 0.47
C VAL A 66 2.77 4.36 0.58
N LEU A 67 3.56 5.43 0.46
CA LEU A 67 5.00 5.38 0.67
C LEU A 67 5.33 5.85 2.09
N SER A 68 6.17 5.08 2.77
CA SER A 68 6.58 5.33 4.15
C SER A 68 7.99 5.93 4.20
N ARG A 69 8.12 7.06 4.91
CA ARG A 69 9.43 7.67 5.19
C ARG A 69 10.27 6.76 6.08
N GLU A 70 9.65 6.07 7.04
CA GLU A 70 10.34 5.15 7.95
C GLU A 70 10.99 3.99 7.18
N LEU A 71 10.26 3.35 6.26
CA LEU A 71 10.81 2.29 5.42
C LEU A 71 11.96 2.78 4.55
N ALA A 72 11.85 4.00 4.00
CA ALA A 72 12.93 4.62 3.23
C ALA A 72 14.18 4.85 4.09
N GLN A 73 14.04 5.30 5.33
CA GLN A 73 15.15 5.46 6.29
C GLN A 73 15.83 4.13 6.64
N LEU A 74 15.06 3.04 6.66
CA LEU A 74 15.59 1.68 6.84
C LEU A 74 16.24 1.10 5.57
N GLY A 75 16.27 1.86 4.47
CA GLY A 75 16.83 1.40 3.18
C GLY A 75 15.98 0.32 2.51
N ILE A 76 14.68 0.28 2.79
CA ILE A 76 13.72 -0.61 2.13
C ILE A 76 13.11 0.16 0.96
N PHE A 77 13.41 -0.27 -0.26
CA PHE A 77 12.90 0.33 -1.49
C PHE A 77 12.34 -0.74 -2.43
N PRO A 78 11.19 -0.48 -3.10
CA PRO A 78 10.31 0.68 -2.90
C PRO A 78 9.77 0.75 -1.47
N ALA A 79 9.65 1.96 -0.93
CA ALA A 79 9.27 2.19 0.47
C ALA A 79 7.74 2.09 0.67
N ILE A 80 7.13 1.00 0.20
CA ILE A 80 5.68 0.79 0.21
C ILE A 80 5.24 0.28 1.58
N ASP A 81 4.33 1.01 2.22
CA ASP A 81 3.67 0.56 3.44
C ASP A 81 2.55 -0.43 3.07
N LEU A 82 2.75 -1.70 3.42
CA LEU A 82 1.79 -2.77 3.12
C LEU A 82 0.49 -2.63 3.91
N ASN A 83 0.53 -2.08 5.12
CA ASN A 83 -0.65 -1.94 5.98
C ASN A 83 -1.56 -0.81 5.49
N GLN A 84 -0.96 0.30 5.04
CA GLN A 84 -1.71 1.45 4.57
C GLN A 84 -2.08 1.38 3.09
N SER A 85 -1.49 0.44 2.33
CA SER A 85 -1.79 0.27 0.91
C SER A 85 -2.94 -0.71 0.70
N LEU A 86 -3.79 -0.40 -0.28
CA LEU A 86 -5.01 -1.17 -0.56
C LEU A 86 -5.23 -1.35 -2.06
N SER A 87 -5.70 -2.53 -2.45
CA SER A 87 -6.34 -2.79 -3.74
C SER A 87 -7.77 -3.26 -3.50
N ARG A 88 -8.74 -2.58 -4.09
CA ARG A 88 -10.17 -2.96 -4.00
C ARG A 88 -10.54 -4.07 -4.97
N VAL A 89 -9.80 -4.18 -6.06
CA VAL A 89 -10.08 -5.12 -7.15
C VAL A 89 -9.32 -6.44 -7.03
N MET A 90 -8.32 -6.52 -6.16
CA MET A 90 -7.45 -7.69 -6.04
C MET A 90 -8.24 -8.99 -5.89
N ASN A 91 -9.21 -9.02 -4.99
CA ASN A 91 -9.99 -10.22 -4.69
C ASN A 91 -10.83 -10.73 -5.88
N SER A 92 -11.11 -9.85 -6.86
CA SER A 92 -11.88 -10.19 -8.07
C SER A 92 -11.02 -10.72 -9.21
N ILE A 93 -9.69 -10.49 -9.17
CA ILE A 93 -8.80 -10.75 -10.31
C ILE A 93 -7.70 -11.76 -10.03
N VAL A 94 -7.45 -12.11 -8.76
CA VAL A 94 -6.43 -13.09 -8.38
C VAL A 94 -7.04 -14.44 -8.00
N THR A 95 -6.23 -15.50 -8.01
CA THR A 95 -6.63 -16.82 -7.53
C THR A 95 -6.76 -16.82 -6.01
N GLU A 96 -7.56 -17.72 -5.47
CA GLU A 96 -7.73 -17.91 -4.01
C GLU A 96 -6.38 -18.19 -3.33
N GLU A 97 -5.51 -18.99 -3.95
CA GLU A 97 -4.17 -19.24 -3.43
C GLU A 97 -3.36 -17.94 -3.27
N HIS A 98 -3.40 -17.07 -4.30
CA HIS A 98 -2.70 -15.77 -4.25
C HIS A 98 -3.29 -14.86 -3.18
N GLN A 99 -4.62 -14.84 -3.05
CA GLN A 99 -5.31 -14.06 -2.01
C GLN A 99 -4.88 -14.50 -0.62
N ASN A 100 -5.00 -15.79 -0.31
CA ASN A 100 -4.64 -16.37 0.99
C ASN A 100 -3.18 -16.08 1.35
N GLN A 101 -2.28 -16.20 0.37
CA GLN A 101 -0.86 -15.92 0.58
C GLN A 101 -0.60 -14.43 0.85
N SER A 102 -1.28 -13.54 0.16
CA SER A 102 -1.16 -12.10 0.37
C SER A 102 -1.70 -11.67 1.73
N GLU A 103 -2.81 -12.26 2.17
CA GLU A 103 -3.38 -12.03 3.49
C GLU A 103 -2.46 -12.51 4.61
N LEU A 104 -1.85 -13.70 4.44
CA LEU A 104 -0.85 -14.21 5.37
C LEU A 104 0.34 -13.24 5.51
N VAL A 105 0.89 -12.78 4.39
CA VAL A 105 2.04 -11.85 4.40
C VAL A 105 1.66 -10.53 5.07
N LYS A 106 0.50 -9.97 4.76
CA LYS A 106 0.00 -8.76 5.43
C LYS A 106 -0.17 -8.97 6.93
N LYS A 107 -0.75 -10.09 7.34
CA LYS A 107 -0.91 -10.45 8.76
C LYS A 107 0.44 -10.52 9.48
N LEU A 108 1.40 -11.26 8.93
CA LEU A 108 2.74 -11.40 9.51
C LEU A 108 3.48 -10.07 9.59
N TYR A 109 3.35 -9.24 8.55
CA TYR A 109 3.93 -7.90 8.50
C TYR A 109 3.34 -7.00 9.61
N SER A 110 2.01 -6.99 9.77
CA SER A 110 1.31 -6.24 10.83
C SER A 110 1.78 -6.66 12.21
N ILE A 111 1.76 -7.98 12.49
CA ILE A 111 2.18 -8.53 13.80
C ILE A 111 3.62 -8.11 14.12
N TYR A 112 4.53 -8.18 13.15
CA TYR A 112 5.90 -7.73 13.37
C TYR A 112 5.96 -6.23 13.68
N GLN A 113 5.28 -5.38 12.90
CA GLN A 113 5.31 -3.93 13.09
C GLN A 113 4.73 -3.51 14.45
N GLU A 114 3.64 -4.14 14.88
CA GLU A 114 3.02 -3.88 16.18
C GLU A 114 3.90 -4.28 17.37
N ASN A 115 4.75 -5.30 17.21
CA ASN A 115 5.60 -5.83 18.27
C ASN A 115 7.08 -5.43 18.13
N LYS A 116 7.42 -4.64 17.10
CA LYS A 116 8.81 -4.28 16.74
C LYS A 116 9.57 -3.68 17.94
N ASP A 117 8.97 -2.73 18.63
CA ASP A 117 9.62 -2.06 19.76
C ASP A 117 9.86 -3.03 20.93
N LEU A 118 8.88 -3.87 21.24
CA LEU A 118 9.00 -4.91 22.26
C LEU A 118 10.14 -5.89 21.94
N ILE A 119 10.23 -6.31 20.68
CA ILE A 119 11.27 -7.21 20.18
C ILE A 119 12.66 -6.55 20.30
N LEU A 120 12.79 -5.30 19.84
CA LEU A 120 14.07 -4.56 19.86
C LEU A 120 14.56 -4.26 21.27
N MET A 121 13.64 -4.04 22.21
CA MET A 121 13.97 -3.83 23.63
C MET A 121 14.32 -5.14 24.38
N GLY A 122 14.24 -6.30 23.70
CA GLY A 122 14.46 -7.60 24.34
C GLY A 122 13.34 -8.03 25.29
N GLY A 123 12.19 -7.38 25.21
CA GLY A 123 11.00 -7.70 26.05
C GLY A 123 10.21 -8.93 25.58
N TYR A 124 10.57 -9.49 24.41
CA TYR A 124 9.92 -10.68 23.87
C TYR A 124 10.88 -11.87 23.89
N ALA A 125 10.44 -12.99 24.43
CA ALA A 125 11.15 -14.27 24.36
C ALA A 125 10.44 -15.21 23.38
N GLN A 126 11.22 -15.85 22.50
CA GLN A 126 10.68 -16.82 21.55
C GLN A 126 9.97 -17.98 22.29
N GLY A 127 8.82 -18.39 21.76
CA GLY A 127 7.97 -19.42 22.35
C GLY A 127 6.83 -18.88 23.20
N GLN A 128 6.77 -17.57 23.47
CA GLN A 128 5.67 -16.97 24.25
C GLN A 128 4.39 -16.81 23.42
N ASN A 129 4.51 -16.49 22.13
CA ASN A 129 3.38 -16.30 21.23
C ASN A 129 3.70 -16.87 19.84
N PRO A 130 2.96 -17.91 19.38
CA PRO A 130 3.22 -18.55 18.09
C PRO A 130 3.08 -17.60 16.89
N GLU A 131 2.19 -16.60 16.96
CA GLU A 131 1.99 -15.64 15.88
C GLU A 131 3.18 -14.67 15.76
N ILE A 132 3.71 -14.18 16.88
CA ILE A 132 4.90 -13.32 16.90
C ILE A 132 6.13 -14.12 16.45
N ASP A 133 6.27 -15.38 16.89
CA ASP A 133 7.35 -16.27 16.44
C ASP A 133 7.30 -16.49 14.93
N SER A 134 6.11 -16.73 14.38
CA SER A 134 5.92 -16.87 12.94
C SER A 134 6.31 -15.60 12.19
N ALA A 135 5.89 -14.44 12.69
CA ALA A 135 6.23 -13.15 12.09
C ALA A 135 7.75 -12.90 12.11
N LEU A 136 8.42 -13.20 13.22
CA LEU A 136 9.88 -13.11 13.36
C LEU A 136 10.63 -14.02 12.39
N ASN A 137 10.21 -15.28 12.30
CA ASN A 137 10.85 -16.28 11.44
C ASN A 137 10.71 -15.94 9.94
N ASN A 138 9.62 -15.27 9.57
CA ASN A 138 9.36 -14.89 8.19
C ASN A 138 9.78 -13.45 7.84
N TRP A 139 10.19 -12.64 8.81
CA TRP A 139 10.51 -11.24 8.58
C TRP A 139 11.55 -11.01 7.48
N ASN A 140 12.64 -11.77 7.51
CA ASN A 140 13.68 -11.65 6.48
C ASN A 140 13.18 -12.02 5.08
N LYS A 141 12.27 -13.00 4.97
CA LYS A 141 11.66 -13.39 3.70
C LYS A 141 10.72 -12.29 3.18
N ILE A 142 9.92 -11.70 4.08
CA ILE A 142 9.04 -10.58 3.77
C ILE A 142 9.86 -9.39 3.28
N CYS A 143 10.90 -8.99 4.02
CA CYS A 143 11.79 -7.91 3.60
C CYS A 143 12.44 -8.18 2.24
N SER A 144 12.87 -9.40 1.97
CA SER A 144 13.47 -9.78 0.69
C SER A 144 12.46 -9.75 -0.45
N HIS A 145 11.18 -10.03 -0.17
CA HIS A 145 10.10 -9.98 -1.15
C HIS A 145 9.73 -8.54 -1.53
N ILE A 146 9.59 -7.65 -0.54
CA ILE A 146 9.20 -6.24 -0.76
C ILE A 146 10.35 -5.37 -1.25
N LYS A 147 11.60 -5.74 -0.97
CA LYS A 147 12.78 -4.97 -1.34
C LYS A 147 13.26 -5.32 -2.74
N GLN A 148 13.36 -4.31 -3.60
CA GLN A 148 13.85 -4.46 -4.97
C GLN A 148 14.93 -3.43 -5.27
N HIS A 149 16.04 -3.90 -5.82
CA HIS A 149 17.09 -3.00 -6.29
C HIS A 149 16.64 -2.28 -7.58
N PHE A 150 16.85 -0.97 -7.67
CA PHE A 150 16.35 -0.13 -8.79
C PHE A 150 16.83 -0.56 -10.20
N LYS A 151 17.94 -1.29 -10.30
CA LYS A 151 18.46 -1.84 -11.55
C LYS A 151 17.94 -3.24 -11.88
N LYS A 152 17.22 -3.89 -10.95
CA LYS A 152 16.75 -5.27 -11.12
C LYS A 152 15.28 -5.27 -11.49
N LYS A 153 14.96 -5.77 -12.68
CA LYS A 153 13.59 -6.02 -13.10
C LYS A 153 13.10 -7.31 -12.44
N SER A 154 11.87 -7.31 -11.95
CA SER A 154 11.15 -8.49 -11.47
C SER A 154 9.91 -8.68 -12.31
N SER A 155 9.64 -9.89 -12.75
CA SER A 155 8.39 -10.22 -13.42
C SER A 155 7.26 -10.45 -12.41
N PHE A 156 6.02 -10.49 -12.90
CA PHE A 156 4.87 -10.85 -12.04
C PHE A 156 5.02 -12.28 -11.52
N GLU A 157 5.45 -13.21 -12.36
CA GLU A 157 5.68 -14.62 -12.03
C GLU A 157 6.77 -14.78 -10.96
N ASP A 158 7.87 -14.02 -11.06
CA ASP A 158 8.92 -13.99 -10.03
C ASP A 158 8.37 -13.52 -8.70
N SER A 159 7.51 -12.50 -8.71
CA SER A 159 6.88 -11.94 -7.52
C SER A 159 5.95 -12.95 -6.85
N ILE A 160 5.10 -13.64 -7.62
CA ILE A 160 4.24 -14.71 -7.11
C ILE A 160 5.07 -15.87 -6.55
N THR A 161 6.12 -16.28 -7.24
CA THR A 161 7.01 -17.35 -6.76
C THR A 161 7.72 -16.98 -5.47
N SER A 162 8.12 -15.71 -5.33
CA SER A 162 8.72 -15.19 -4.10
C SER A 162 7.71 -15.12 -2.95
N LEU A 163 6.48 -14.69 -3.25
CA LEU A 163 5.38 -14.63 -2.28
C LEU A 163 5.09 -16.01 -1.66
N LYS A 164 5.03 -17.06 -2.49
CA LYS A 164 4.78 -18.45 -2.05
C LYS A 164 5.86 -19.05 -1.12
N LYS A 165 7.03 -18.43 -1.02
CA LYS A 165 8.11 -18.89 -0.11
C LYS A 165 7.94 -18.38 1.33
N ILE A 166 7.01 -17.50 1.57
CA ILE A 166 6.72 -16.96 2.90
C ILE A 166 5.63 -17.85 3.51
N ASN A 167 5.98 -18.61 4.55
CA ASN A 167 5.10 -19.62 5.20
C ASN A 167 5.01 -19.35 6.69
#